data_016007a1643365793d4ac228c6530cc8
#
_entry.id   016007a1643365793d4ac228c6530cc8
#
_cell.length_a   1.000
_cell.length_b   1.000
_cell.length_c   1.000
_cell.angle_alpha   90.00
_cell.angle_beta   90.00
_cell.angle_gamma   90.00
#
_symmetry.space_group_name_H-M   'P 1'
#
loop_
_entity.id
_entity.type
_entity.pdbx_description
1 polymer ?
#
loop_
_entity_poly.entity_id
_entity_poly.type
_entity_poly.pdbx_seq_one_letter_code
_entity_poly.pdbx_strand_id
1 'polypeptide(L)'
;MSGEVGQKILSYFQWKLEHNDDNIDYIQVSKYLKIGNREAESVINELYEKEYLLLFVSVKCLECGKYTDAQVQTGVDIIRCENQECGMEISLVDLPPKSDYYYKINKKSVDIEKNTIVNRLPFNVIRGGSKKMTANKKVKVFLSYSHKDESYKIALDNHLAVQMRNGVIETWNDRKLIAGSYIHEEIDEKLVKADVIILLISSDFFASDYCYEKEMTEALRLNKEGKNIIISVIVRDCDWLDTPLEKQTVLPEDGKSISSWANKDAAYMNVVQGIKKAIKEMSAR
;
A
#
# COMPACT_ATOMS: atom_id res chain seq x y z
N MET A 1 -3.23 18.01 -4.19
CA MET A 1 -2.84 18.69 -5.47
C MET A 1 -3.58 20.02 -5.62
N SER A 2 -2.98 21.03 -6.23
CA SER A 2 -3.70 22.25 -6.61
C SER A 2 -4.70 21.93 -7.73
N GLY A 3 -5.82 22.67 -7.82
CA GLY A 3 -6.82 22.46 -8.88
C GLY A 3 -6.25 22.53 -10.31
N GLU A 4 -5.16 23.26 -10.49
CA GLU A 4 -4.45 23.37 -11.77
C GLU A 4 -3.75 22.07 -12.18
N VAL A 5 -3.13 21.35 -11.26
CA VAL A 5 -2.49 20.06 -11.52
C VAL A 5 -3.54 19.01 -11.87
N GLY A 6 -4.68 19.02 -11.17
CA GLY A 6 -5.79 18.12 -11.46
C GLY A 6 -6.34 18.31 -12.87
N GLN A 7 -6.54 19.55 -13.31
CA GLN A 7 -6.99 19.84 -14.67
C GLN A 7 -5.99 19.40 -15.74
N LYS A 8 -4.70 19.62 -15.52
CA LYS A 8 -3.64 19.18 -16.44
C LYS A 8 -3.61 17.66 -16.58
N ILE A 9 -3.73 16.91 -15.48
CA ILE A 9 -3.77 15.44 -15.50
C ILE A 9 -4.97 14.92 -16.30
N LEU A 10 -6.13 15.52 -16.12
CA LEU A 10 -7.34 15.12 -16.85
C LEU A 10 -7.21 15.37 -18.34
N SER A 11 -6.67 16.53 -18.72
CA SER A 11 -6.37 16.83 -20.12
C SER A 11 -5.36 15.84 -20.71
N TYR A 12 -4.40 15.39 -19.90
CA TYR A 12 -3.45 14.37 -20.32
C TYR A 12 -4.10 13.01 -20.52
N PHE A 13 -4.98 12.57 -19.61
CA PHE A 13 -5.73 11.33 -19.76
C PHE A 13 -6.62 11.36 -21.00
N GLN A 14 -7.31 12.45 -21.22
CA GLN A 14 -8.15 12.66 -22.40
C GLN A 14 -7.34 12.53 -23.70
N TRP A 15 -6.22 13.23 -23.78
CA TRP A 15 -5.30 13.15 -24.90
C TRP A 15 -4.80 11.72 -25.14
N LYS A 16 -4.40 10.99 -24.10
CA LYS A 16 -3.95 9.59 -24.22
C LYS A 16 -5.05 8.68 -24.74
N LEU A 17 -6.26 8.78 -24.21
CA LEU A 17 -7.40 7.98 -24.64
C LEU A 17 -7.82 8.26 -26.09
N GLU A 18 -7.75 9.51 -26.55
CA GLU A 18 -7.97 9.90 -27.95
C GLU A 18 -6.94 9.24 -28.90
N HIS A 19 -5.74 8.95 -28.40
CA HIS A 19 -4.67 8.27 -29.15
C HIS A 19 -4.63 6.75 -28.92
N ASN A 20 -5.70 6.16 -28.34
CA ASN A 20 -5.80 4.73 -27.99
C ASN A 20 -4.66 4.22 -27.09
N ASP A 21 -4.08 5.09 -26.28
CA ASP A 21 -3.07 4.77 -25.29
C ASP A 21 -3.65 5.02 -23.89
N ASP A 22 -3.84 3.95 -23.11
CA ASP A 22 -4.33 4.04 -21.74
C ASP A 22 -3.25 3.74 -20.68
N ASN A 23 -2.01 3.45 -21.11
CA ASN A 23 -0.90 3.17 -20.20
C ASN A 23 -0.36 4.47 -19.59
N ILE A 24 -0.13 4.44 -18.29
CA ILE A 24 0.40 5.59 -17.53
C ILE A 24 1.65 5.15 -16.78
N ASP A 25 2.71 5.91 -16.92
CA ASP A 25 3.91 5.83 -16.11
C ASP A 25 4.32 7.20 -15.54
N TYR A 26 5.09 7.18 -14.47
CA TYR A 26 5.47 8.40 -13.76
C TYR A 26 6.41 9.30 -14.56
N ILE A 27 7.23 8.73 -15.45
CA ILE A 27 8.15 9.51 -16.30
C ILE A 27 7.36 10.35 -17.30
N GLN A 28 6.32 9.76 -17.89
CA GLN A 28 5.43 10.47 -18.81
C GLN A 28 4.67 11.59 -18.08
N VAL A 29 4.13 11.29 -16.88
CA VAL A 29 3.44 12.28 -16.04
C VAL A 29 4.39 13.41 -15.61
N SER A 30 5.60 13.07 -15.16
CA SER A 30 6.65 14.04 -14.80
C SER A 30 6.95 15.01 -15.94
N LYS A 31 7.15 14.48 -17.16
CA LYS A 31 7.42 15.29 -18.36
C LYS A 31 6.24 16.16 -18.72
N TYR A 32 5.03 15.62 -18.70
CA TYR A 32 3.83 16.35 -19.06
C TYR A 32 3.51 17.48 -18.10
N LEU A 33 3.56 17.23 -16.81
CA LEU A 33 3.29 18.20 -15.75
C LEU A 33 4.46 19.14 -15.48
N LYS A 34 5.66 18.83 -15.98
CA LYS A 34 6.92 19.53 -15.69
C LYS A 34 7.23 19.56 -14.18
N ILE A 35 7.07 18.43 -13.51
CA ILE A 35 7.34 18.22 -12.10
C ILE A 35 8.45 17.18 -11.94
N GLY A 36 9.02 17.09 -10.72
CA GLY A 36 10.01 16.06 -10.41
C GLY A 36 9.42 14.64 -10.43
N ASN A 37 10.25 13.62 -10.69
CA ASN A 37 9.79 12.23 -10.74
C ASN A 37 9.08 11.81 -9.46
N ARG A 38 9.62 12.17 -8.28
CA ARG A 38 8.99 11.88 -6.97
C ARG A 38 7.61 12.51 -6.82
N GLU A 39 7.42 13.70 -7.33
CA GLU A 39 6.12 14.37 -7.30
C GLU A 39 5.14 13.70 -8.28
N ALA A 40 5.60 13.28 -9.46
CA ALA A 40 4.82 12.53 -10.43
C ALA A 40 4.37 11.17 -9.87
N GLU A 41 5.23 10.48 -9.14
CA GLU A 41 4.92 9.24 -8.42
C GLU A 41 3.82 9.45 -7.38
N SER A 42 3.95 10.50 -6.58
CA SER A 42 2.91 10.86 -5.61
C SER A 42 1.56 11.14 -6.27
N VAL A 43 1.59 11.77 -7.44
CA VAL A 43 0.38 12.04 -8.25
C VAL A 43 -0.25 10.73 -8.74
N ILE A 44 0.55 9.79 -9.27
CA ILE A 44 0.05 8.49 -9.72
C ILE A 44 -0.56 7.69 -8.57
N ASN A 45 0.11 7.65 -7.42
CA ASN A 45 -0.41 6.95 -6.24
C ASN A 45 -1.76 7.54 -5.80
N GLU A 46 -1.88 8.86 -5.75
CA GLU A 46 -3.15 9.51 -5.42
C GLU A 46 -4.26 9.19 -6.43
N LEU A 47 -3.92 9.11 -7.72
CA LEU A 47 -4.87 8.74 -8.78
C LEU A 47 -5.28 7.27 -8.70
N TYR A 48 -4.37 6.37 -8.35
CA TYR A 48 -4.64 4.97 -8.14
C TYR A 48 -5.53 4.75 -6.90
N GLU A 49 -5.21 5.37 -5.77
CA GLU A 49 -6.04 5.32 -4.54
C GLU A 49 -7.47 5.84 -4.75
N LYS A 50 -7.66 6.73 -5.72
CA LYS A 50 -8.96 7.29 -6.09
C LYS A 50 -9.63 6.55 -7.25
N GLU A 51 -9.10 5.40 -7.62
CA GLU A 51 -9.62 4.55 -8.70
C GLU A 51 -9.66 5.20 -10.10
N TYR A 52 -8.86 6.26 -10.34
CA TYR A 52 -8.69 6.82 -11.70
C TYR A 52 -7.70 6.01 -12.52
N LEU A 53 -6.85 5.25 -11.86
CA LEU A 53 -5.92 4.31 -12.48
C LEU A 53 -6.20 2.88 -11.98
N LEU A 54 -5.94 1.92 -12.84
CA LEU A 54 -5.97 0.50 -12.54
C LEU A 54 -4.54 -0.04 -12.62
N LEU A 55 -4.15 -0.88 -11.67
CA LEU A 55 -2.84 -1.53 -11.68
C LEU A 55 -2.94 -2.83 -12.48
N PHE A 56 -2.00 -3.02 -13.40
CA PHE A 56 -1.82 -4.24 -14.19
C PHE A 56 -0.44 -4.82 -13.95
N VAL A 57 -0.33 -6.13 -14.19
CA VAL A 57 0.95 -6.84 -14.21
C VAL A 57 1.07 -7.62 -15.52
N SER A 58 2.24 -7.54 -16.15
CA SER A 58 2.59 -8.35 -17.31
C SER A 58 3.43 -9.55 -16.86
N VAL A 59 2.92 -10.75 -17.06
CA VAL A 59 3.55 -11.98 -16.58
C VAL A 59 3.91 -12.88 -17.75
N LYS A 60 5.14 -13.34 -17.79
CA LYS A 60 5.58 -14.30 -18.79
C LYS A 60 5.13 -15.71 -18.40
N CYS A 61 4.33 -16.36 -19.25
CA CYS A 61 3.95 -17.74 -19.06
C CYS A 61 5.17 -18.66 -19.13
N LEU A 62 5.34 -19.52 -18.14
CA LEU A 62 6.49 -20.44 -18.07
C LEU A 62 6.42 -21.55 -19.11
N GLU A 63 5.23 -21.94 -19.56
CA GLU A 63 5.03 -23.00 -20.55
C GLU A 63 5.25 -22.51 -21.98
N CYS A 64 4.54 -21.45 -22.39
CA CYS A 64 4.59 -21.01 -23.79
C CYS A 64 5.45 -19.77 -24.04
N GLY A 65 5.95 -19.13 -22.98
CA GLY A 65 6.81 -17.96 -23.06
C GLY A 65 6.11 -16.67 -23.47
N LYS A 66 4.79 -16.69 -23.74
CA LYS A 66 4.01 -15.48 -24.06
C LYS A 66 3.70 -14.68 -22.79
N TYR A 67 3.59 -13.37 -22.95
CA TYR A 67 3.17 -12.48 -21.86
C TYR A 67 1.65 -12.45 -21.78
N THR A 68 1.17 -12.38 -20.57
CA THR A 68 -0.27 -12.24 -20.22
C THR A 68 -0.40 -11.06 -19.29
N ASP A 69 -1.27 -10.13 -19.65
CA ASP A 69 -1.56 -8.95 -18.85
C ASP A 69 -2.76 -9.19 -17.95
N ALA A 70 -2.61 -8.94 -16.67
CA ALA A 70 -3.70 -9.08 -15.71
C ALA A 70 -3.88 -7.82 -14.89
N GLN A 71 -5.14 -7.44 -14.65
CA GLN A 71 -5.45 -6.42 -13.67
C GLN A 71 -5.24 -6.98 -12.27
N VAL A 72 -4.43 -6.29 -11.47
CA VAL A 72 -4.23 -6.62 -10.06
C VAL A 72 -5.48 -6.22 -9.29
N GLN A 73 -6.25 -7.21 -8.86
CA GLN A 73 -7.49 -7.01 -8.08
C GLN A 73 -7.41 -7.84 -6.81
N THR A 74 -8.03 -7.32 -5.75
CA THR A 74 -8.16 -8.05 -4.48
C THR A 74 -8.96 -9.34 -4.70
N GLY A 75 -8.40 -10.49 -4.32
CA GLY A 75 -9.07 -11.78 -4.43
C GLY A 75 -8.91 -12.50 -5.77
N VAL A 76 -8.09 -11.98 -6.68
CA VAL A 76 -7.70 -12.69 -7.91
C VAL A 76 -6.26 -13.18 -7.72
N ASP A 77 -6.14 -14.45 -7.37
CA ASP A 77 -4.84 -15.09 -7.09
C ASP A 77 -4.29 -15.88 -8.28
N ILE A 78 -5.16 -16.20 -9.26
CA ILE A 78 -4.83 -17.03 -10.43
C ILE A 78 -5.39 -16.38 -11.68
N ILE A 79 -4.58 -16.31 -12.74
CA ILE A 79 -4.97 -15.91 -14.08
C ILE A 79 -4.69 -17.03 -15.08
N ARG A 80 -5.34 -17.01 -16.23
CA ARG A 80 -5.04 -17.94 -17.33
C ARG A 80 -4.20 -17.28 -18.40
N CYS A 81 -3.25 -18.02 -18.92
CA CYS A 81 -2.45 -17.59 -20.06
C CYS A 81 -3.38 -17.18 -21.23
N GLU A 82 -3.17 -16.01 -21.80
CA GLU A 82 -3.94 -15.48 -22.94
C GLU A 82 -3.74 -16.31 -24.22
N ASN A 83 -2.70 -17.14 -24.30
CA ASN A 83 -2.56 -18.08 -25.37
C ASN A 83 -3.57 -19.22 -25.22
N GLN A 84 -4.62 -19.21 -26.03
CA GLN A 84 -5.73 -20.18 -25.99
C GLN A 84 -5.28 -21.64 -26.11
N GLU A 85 -4.18 -21.91 -26.81
CA GLU A 85 -3.61 -23.25 -26.95
C GLU A 85 -2.83 -23.71 -25.70
N CYS A 86 -2.41 -22.77 -24.85
CA CYS A 86 -1.63 -23.06 -23.64
C CYS A 86 -2.54 -23.34 -22.43
N GLY A 87 -3.47 -22.45 -22.14
CA GLY A 87 -4.43 -22.56 -21.02
C GLY A 87 -3.83 -22.66 -19.63
N MET A 88 -2.51 -22.45 -19.47
CA MET A 88 -1.77 -22.53 -18.21
C MET A 88 -2.34 -21.55 -17.19
N GLU A 89 -2.56 -22.01 -15.97
CA GLU A 89 -2.88 -21.15 -14.83
C GLU A 89 -1.62 -20.55 -14.24
N ILE A 90 -1.62 -19.25 -14.04
CA ILE A 90 -0.49 -18.49 -13.52
C ILE A 90 -0.89 -17.92 -12.17
N SER A 91 -0.16 -18.29 -11.10
CA SER A 91 -0.37 -17.73 -9.77
C SER A 91 0.14 -16.28 -9.72
N LEU A 92 -0.71 -15.35 -9.31
CA LEU A 92 -0.32 -13.97 -9.05
C LEU A 92 0.30 -13.79 -7.66
N VAL A 93 0.16 -14.79 -6.79
CA VAL A 93 0.74 -14.78 -5.43
C VAL A 93 2.25 -15.04 -5.48
N ASP A 94 2.68 -15.89 -6.43
CA ASP A 94 4.08 -16.33 -6.58
C ASP A 94 4.78 -15.61 -7.73
N LEU A 95 4.39 -14.37 -8.04
CA LEU A 95 5.01 -13.61 -9.12
C LEU A 95 6.49 -13.39 -8.86
N PRO A 96 7.35 -13.61 -9.88
CA PRO A 96 8.76 -13.33 -9.75
C PRO A 96 9.00 -11.84 -9.45
N PRO A 97 10.08 -11.50 -8.70
CA PRO A 97 10.40 -10.12 -8.32
C PRO A 97 10.59 -9.12 -9.48
N LYS A 98 10.68 -9.63 -10.71
CA LYS A 98 10.84 -8.84 -11.95
C LYS A 98 9.57 -8.78 -12.80
N SER A 99 8.39 -9.02 -12.23
CA SER A 99 7.12 -8.84 -12.95
C SER A 99 6.91 -7.36 -13.28
N ASP A 100 6.57 -7.09 -14.52
CA ASP A 100 6.38 -5.70 -14.99
C ASP A 100 5.00 -5.20 -14.60
N TYR A 101 4.95 -4.33 -13.59
CA TYR A 101 3.73 -3.63 -13.18
C TYR A 101 3.61 -2.30 -13.93
N TYR A 102 2.37 -1.96 -14.31
CA TYR A 102 2.07 -0.70 -14.98
C TYR A 102 0.64 -0.24 -14.69
N TYR A 103 0.36 1.03 -14.91
CA TYR A 103 -0.96 1.59 -14.68
C TYR A 103 -1.69 1.81 -16.00
N LYS A 104 -3.02 1.58 -15.99
CA LYS A 104 -3.94 1.98 -17.06
C LYS A 104 -4.97 2.95 -16.55
N ILE A 105 -5.40 3.85 -17.42
CA ILE A 105 -6.49 4.78 -17.13
C ILE A 105 -7.80 3.99 -16.93
N ASN A 106 -8.45 4.19 -15.79
CA ASN A 106 -9.78 3.63 -15.55
C ASN A 106 -10.84 4.41 -16.32
N LYS A 107 -11.17 3.93 -17.51
CA LYS A 107 -12.15 4.57 -18.41
C LYS A 107 -13.53 4.76 -17.78
N LYS A 108 -13.91 3.96 -16.79
CA LYS A 108 -15.18 4.08 -16.06
C LYS A 108 -15.20 5.26 -15.09
N SER A 109 -14.04 5.63 -14.55
CA SER A 109 -13.89 6.74 -13.61
C SER A 109 -13.60 8.07 -14.31
N VAL A 110 -13.08 8.02 -15.56
CA VAL A 110 -12.83 9.17 -16.42
C VAL A 110 -14.00 9.31 -17.37
N ASP A 111 -15.05 10.04 -16.97
CA ASP A 111 -16.20 10.34 -17.83
C ASP A 111 -15.81 11.41 -18.87
N ILE A 112 -15.61 10.95 -20.11
CA ILE A 112 -15.08 11.77 -21.22
C ILE A 112 -16.15 12.71 -21.78
N GLU A 113 -17.43 12.44 -21.56
CA GLU A 113 -18.49 13.12 -22.32
C GLU A 113 -18.93 14.48 -21.80
N LYS A 114 -18.61 14.89 -20.58
CA LYS A 114 -19.02 16.24 -20.10
C LYS A 114 -18.17 16.68 -18.91
N ASN A 115 -17.46 17.78 -19.02
CA ASN A 115 -17.07 18.77 -18.00
C ASN A 115 -17.40 18.49 -16.49
N THR A 116 -17.87 17.30 -16.15
CA THR A 116 -18.34 16.87 -14.84
C THR A 116 -17.22 16.35 -13.95
N ILE A 117 -16.04 16.11 -14.50
CA ILE A 117 -14.86 15.63 -13.76
C ILE A 117 -14.40 16.66 -12.72
N VAL A 118 -14.56 17.95 -13.01
CA VAL A 118 -14.22 19.04 -12.08
C VAL A 118 -15.02 18.98 -10.78
N ASN A 119 -16.21 18.38 -10.80
CA ASN A 119 -17.10 18.32 -9.64
C ASN A 119 -17.04 16.98 -8.87
N ARG A 120 -16.35 15.95 -9.39
CA ARG A 120 -16.19 14.64 -8.75
C ARG A 120 -14.79 14.35 -8.21
N LEU A 121 -13.80 15.14 -8.58
CA LEU A 121 -12.53 15.12 -7.87
C LEU A 121 -12.82 15.65 -6.46
N PRO A 122 -12.52 14.89 -5.39
CA PRO A 122 -12.71 15.38 -4.02
C PRO A 122 -11.61 16.39 -3.65
N PHE A 123 -11.32 17.32 -4.55
CA PHE A 123 -10.54 18.50 -4.27
C PHE A 123 -11.49 19.51 -3.62
N ASN A 124 -11.81 19.27 -2.35
CA ASN A 124 -12.42 20.28 -1.54
C ASN A 124 -11.45 21.44 -1.38
N VAL A 125 -11.55 22.39 -2.31
CA VAL A 125 -11.17 23.76 -2.01
C VAL A 125 -12.14 24.22 -0.94
N ILE A 126 -11.71 24.17 0.31
CA ILE A 126 -12.41 24.78 1.43
C ILE A 126 -12.42 26.29 1.16
N ARG A 127 -13.49 26.79 0.55
CA ARG A 127 -13.89 28.17 0.68
C ARG A 127 -14.43 28.36 2.09
N GLY A 128 -13.82 29.29 2.78
CA GLY A 128 -13.95 29.58 4.19
C GLY A 128 -15.33 29.48 4.79
N GLY A 129 -15.37 28.80 5.90
CA GLY A 129 -16.40 28.81 6.93
C GLY A 129 -15.76 28.36 8.21
N SER A 130 -15.43 29.29 9.08
CA SER A 130 -14.70 29.13 10.31
C SER A 130 -15.29 28.07 11.23
N LYS A 131 -14.57 26.95 11.39
CA LYS A 131 -14.38 26.30 12.69
C LYS A 131 -12.96 25.79 12.72
N LYS A 132 -12.11 26.39 13.55
CA LYS A 132 -10.80 25.89 13.92
C LYS A 132 -10.96 24.50 14.51
N MET A 133 -10.85 23.48 13.67
CA MET A 133 -10.37 22.17 14.13
C MET A 133 -8.87 22.21 13.94
N THR A 134 -8.16 22.15 15.05
CA THR A 134 -6.72 21.91 15.08
C THR A 134 -6.44 20.72 14.16
N ALA A 135 -5.63 20.94 13.12
CA ALA A 135 -5.18 19.88 12.22
C ALA A 135 -4.35 18.90 13.06
N ASN A 136 -4.98 17.84 13.54
CA ASN A 136 -4.25 16.73 14.12
C ASN A 136 -3.41 16.11 12.99
N LYS A 137 -2.09 16.19 13.14
CA LYS A 137 -1.12 15.53 12.24
C LYS A 137 -1.51 14.05 12.16
N LYS A 138 -1.80 13.55 10.93
CA LYS A 138 -2.06 12.12 10.72
C LYS A 138 -0.85 11.30 11.17
N VAL A 139 -1.12 10.21 11.85
CA VAL A 139 -0.08 9.26 12.28
C VAL A 139 0.35 8.42 11.08
N LYS A 140 1.62 8.47 10.75
CA LYS A 140 2.21 7.70 9.66
C LYS A 140 2.52 6.30 10.14
N VAL A 141 1.90 5.31 9.51
CA VAL A 141 2.03 3.90 9.84
C VAL A 141 2.76 3.17 8.72
N PHE A 142 3.89 2.55 9.02
CA PHE A 142 4.60 1.66 8.12
C PHE A 142 4.23 0.21 8.45
N LEU A 143 3.86 -0.60 7.43
CA LEU A 143 3.61 -2.03 7.59
C LEU A 143 4.75 -2.82 6.95
N SER A 144 5.46 -3.60 7.77
CA SER A 144 6.47 -4.57 7.36
C SER A 144 5.90 -5.98 7.44
N TYR A 145 6.00 -6.75 6.37
CA TYR A 145 5.45 -8.10 6.30
C TYR A 145 6.13 -8.93 5.22
N SER A 146 6.14 -10.26 5.36
CA SER A 146 6.53 -11.15 4.26
C SER A 146 5.46 -11.17 3.17
N HIS A 147 5.83 -11.17 1.90
CA HIS A 147 4.90 -11.28 0.77
C HIS A 147 3.96 -12.50 0.88
N LYS A 148 4.38 -13.57 1.53
CA LYS A 148 3.54 -14.72 1.82
C LYS A 148 2.41 -14.44 2.81
N ASP A 149 2.49 -13.33 3.54
CA ASP A 149 1.49 -12.89 4.51
C ASP A 149 0.58 -11.77 3.98
N GLU A 150 0.57 -11.54 2.67
CA GLU A 150 -0.21 -10.48 2.03
C GLU A 150 -1.70 -10.53 2.40
N SER A 151 -2.28 -11.72 2.50
CA SER A 151 -3.70 -11.88 2.88
C SER A 151 -3.99 -11.32 4.27
N TYR A 152 -3.06 -11.47 5.22
CA TYR A 152 -3.17 -10.89 6.56
C TYR A 152 -3.05 -9.37 6.54
N LYS A 153 -2.16 -8.86 5.72
CA LYS A 153 -2.00 -7.41 5.52
C LYS A 153 -3.26 -6.78 4.93
N ILE A 154 -3.83 -7.36 3.88
CA ILE A 154 -5.09 -6.89 3.26
C ILE A 154 -6.23 -6.89 4.27
N ALA A 155 -6.38 -7.98 5.05
CA ALA A 155 -7.39 -8.05 6.07
C ALA A 155 -7.19 -6.98 7.16
N LEU A 156 -5.95 -6.73 7.59
CA LEU A 156 -5.65 -5.66 8.55
C LEU A 156 -6.00 -4.27 7.99
N ASP A 157 -5.65 -3.99 6.74
CA ASP A 157 -6.00 -2.73 6.06
C ASP A 157 -7.53 -2.52 6.03
N ASN A 158 -8.30 -3.57 5.74
CA ASN A 158 -9.76 -3.51 5.76
C ASN A 158 -10.29 -3.16 7.17
N HIS A 159 -9.74 -3.72 8.22
CA HIS A 159 -10.11 -3.41 9.60
C HIS A 159 -9.66 -2.02 10.06
N LEU A 160 -8.57 -1.49 9.48
CA LEU A 160 -8.07 -0.13 9.72
C LEU A 160 -8.77 0.94 8.85
N ALA A 161 -9.58 0.56 7.87
CA ALA A 161 -10.18 1.47 6.90
C ALA A 161 -10.95 2.64 7.54
N VAL A 162 -11.63 2.42 8.67
CA VAL A 162 -12.33 3.49 9.40
C VAL A 162 -11.34 4.53 9.95
N GLN A 163 -10.18 4.09 10.46
CA GLN A 163 -9.15 4.99 10.99
C GLN A 163 -8.51 5.81 9.86
N MET A 164 -8.30 5.20 8.70
CA MET A 164 -7.79 5.86 7.51
C MET A 164 -8.79 6.90 6.97
N ARG A 165 -10.06 6.51 6.83
CA ARG A 165 -11.14 7.42 6.38
C ARG A 165 -11.34 8.62 7.31
N ASN A 166 -11.19 8.41 8.61
CA ASN A 166 -11.29 9.48 9.62
C ASN A 166 -10.02 10.34 9.68
N GLY A 167 -9.00 10.04 8.87
CA GLY A 167 -7.75 10.80 8.82
C GLY A 167 -6.90 10.68 10.09
N VAL A 168 -7.12 9.65 10.91
CA VAL A 168 -6.33 9.38 12.12
C VAL A 168 -4.99 8.81 11.77
N ILE A 169 -4.95 7.86 10.83
CA ILE A 169 -3.75 7.19 10.35
C ILE A 169 -3.63 7.31 8.83
N GLU A 170 -2.39 7.19 8.36
CA GLU A 170 -2.02 7.00 6.97
C GLU A 170 -1.09 5.78 6.90
N THR A 171 -1.53 4.70 6.23
CA THR A 171 -0.75 3.47 6.11
C THR A 171 0.12 3.49 4.87
N TRP A 172 1.35 2.97 5.01
CA TRP A 172 2.26 2.75 3.92
C TRP A 172 2.90 1.35 4.04
N ASN A 173 3.17 0.70 2.91
CA ASN A 173 3.82 -0.60 2.83
C ASN A 173 4.68 -0.70 1.56
N ASP A 174 5.53 -1.72 1.47
CA ASP A 174 6.46 -1.95 0.37
C ASP A 174 5.79 -2.12 -1.01
N ARG A 175 4.55 -2.63 -1.07
CA ARG A 175 3.80 -2.77 -2.34
C ARG A 175 3.22 -1.46 -2.90
N LYS A 176 3.28 -0.37 -2.16
CA LYS A 176 2.99 0.97 -2.71
C LYS A 176 4.17 1.53 -3.51
N LEU A 177 5.20 0.71 -3.76
CA LEU A 177 6.35 1.06 -4.58
C LEU A 177 5.97 1.02 -6.06
N ILE A 178 6.42 2.04 -6.77
CA ILE A 178 6.17 2.20 -8.19
C ILE A 178 7.20 1.39 -8.97
N ALA A 179 6.77 0.70 -10.03
CA ALA A 179 7.67 -0.02 -10.92
C ALA A 179 8.75 0.93 -11.47
N GLY A 180 10.03 0.61 -11.19
CA GLY A 180 11.18 1.40 -11.65
C GLY A 180 11.80 2.35 -10.62
N SER A 181 11.28 2.44 -9.39
CA SER A 181 11.96 3.14 -8.29
C SER A 181 13.10 2.28 -7.71
N TYR A 182 14.09 2.93 -7.09
CA TYR A 182 15.11 2.24 -6.29
C TYR A 182 14.45 1.74 -5.00
N ILE A 183 13.92 0.51 -5.05
CA ILE A 183 13.06 -0.12 -4.04
C ILE A 183 13.61 0.04 -2.60
N HIS A 184 14.91 -0.13 -2.43
CA HIS A 184 15.55 -0.12 -1.12
C HIS A 184 15.62 1.27 -0.47
N GLU A 185 15.88 2.33 -1.24
CA GLU A 185 16.02 3.69 -0.70
C GLU A 185 14.67 4.30 -0.27
N GLU A 186 13.58 3.97 -0.98
CA GLU A 186 12.24 4.48 -0.63
C GLU A 186 11.64 3.78 0.59
N ILE A 187 11.84 2.47 0.74
CA ILE A 187 11.42 1.73 1.93
C ILE A 187 12.12 2.31 3.16
N ASP A 188 13.44 2.50 3.09
CA ASP A 188 14.23 3.07 4.17
C ASP A 188 13.74 4.47 4.55
N GLU A 189 13.39 5.32 3.58
CA GLU A 189 12.85 6.66 3.86
C GLU A 189 11.48 6.63 4.55
N LYS A 190 10.58 5.74 4.15
CA LYS A 190 9.23 5.65 4.72
C LYS A 190 9.25 5.04 6.11
N LEU A 191 10.07 4.01 6.31
CA LEU A 191 10.31 3.40 7.61
C LEU A 191 10.88 4.43 8.60
N VAL A 192 11.88 5.21 8.19
CA VAL A 192 12.49 6.26 9.02
C VAL A 192 11.51 7.40 9.36
N LYS A 193 10.56 7.71 8.45
CA LYS A 193 9.57 8.77 8.63
C LYS A 193 8.29 8.31 9.32
N ALA A 194 8.15 7.01 9.62
CA ALA A 194 6.97 6.46 10.28
C ALA A 194 6.91 6.84 11.75
N ASP A 195 5.74 7.26 12.20
CA ASP A 195 5.45 7.47 13.62
C ASP A 195 5.18 6.13 14.33
N VAL A 196 4.61 5.16 13.58
CA VAL A 196 4.31 3.79 14.04
C VAL A 196 4.80 2.78 12.99
N ILE A 197 5.46 1.73 13.46
CA ILE A 197 5.87 0.60 12.61
C ILE A 197 5.11 -0.64 13.09
N ILE A 198 4.35 -1.26 12.19
CA ILE A 198 3.64 -2.51 12.44
C ILE A 198 4.39 -3.63 11.73
N LEU A 199 4.83 -4.63 12.49
CA LEU A 199 5.49 -5.82 11.97
C LEU A 199 4.48 -6.98 11.98
N LEU A 200 4.16 -7.56 10.81
CA LEU A 200 3.33 -8.76 10.71
C LEU A 200 4.21 -10.00 10.81
N ILE A 201 4.21 -10.60 11.99
CA ILE A 201 5.15 -11.64 12.40
C ILE A 201 4.64 -13.03 12.02
N SER A 202 5.49 -13.77 11.32
CA SER A 202 5.29 -15.17 10.92
C SER A 202 6.64 -15.88 10.74
N SER A 203 6.63 -17.17 10.50
CA SER A 203 7.84 -17.91 10.11
C SER A 203 8.46 -17.39 8.82
N ASP A 204 7.61 -16.97 7.84
CA ASP A 204 8.09 -16.42 6.58
C ASP A 204 8.62 -14.99 6.71
N PHE A 205 8.13 -14.22 7.70
CA PHE A 205 8.73 -12.93 8.06
C PHE A 205 10.17 -13.11 8.54
N PHE A 206 10.41 -14.07 9.44
CA PHE A 206 11.75 -14.35 9.94
C PHE A 206 12.66 -15.02 8.92
N ALA A 207 12.11 -15.76 7.96
CA ALA A 207 12.87 -16.35 6.86
C ALA A 207 13.24 -15.34 5.75
N SER A 208 12.70 -14.13 5.79
CA SER A 208 13.02 -13.04 4.87
C SER A 208 14.18 -12.23 5.41
N ASP A 209 15.37 -12.32 4.79
CA ASP A 209 16.54 -11.51 5.15
C ASP A 209 16.21 -10.01 5.15
N TYR A 210 15.36 -9.59 4.23
CA TYR A 210 14.96 -8.19 4.11
C TYR A 210 14.08 -7.74 5.29
N CYS A 211 13.03 -8.49 5.64
CA CYS A 211 12.14 -8.14 6.74
C CYS A 211 12.85 -8.21 8.09
N TYR A 212 13.66 -9.26 8.30
CA TYR A 212 14.34 -9.52 9.57
C TYR A 212 15.57 -8.63 9.76
N GLU A 213 16.52 -8.69 8.81
CA GLU A 213 17.82 -8.03 8.99
C GLU A 213 17.75 -6.52 8.77
N LYS A 214 16.91 -6.05 7.83
CA LYS A 214 16.81 -4.62 7.51
C LYS A 214 15.66 -3.93 8.23
N GLU A 215 14.41 -4.28 7.90
CA GLU A 215 13.27 -3.51 8.38
C GLU A 215 13.07 -3.65 9.90
N MET A 216 13.12 -4.87 10.44
CA MET A 216 12.95 -5.09 11.88
C MET A 216 14.12 -4.50 12.68
N THR A 217 15.37 -4.70 12.22
CA THR A 217 16.55 -4.18 12.90
C THR A 217 16.55 -2.66 12.93
N GLU A 218 16.23 -2.00 11.81
CA GLU A 218 16.13 -0.55 11.73
C GLU A 218 14.95 -0.01 12.55
N ALA A 219 13.80 -0.68 12.53
CA ALA A 219 12.66 -0.34 13.37
C ALA A 219 13.04 -0.34 14.86
N LEU A 220 13.71 -1.41 15.32
CA LEU A 220 14.18 -1.53 16.70
C LEU A 220 15.20 -0.45 17.08
N ARG A 221 16.10 -0.09 16.16
CA ARG A 221 17.03 1.02 16.34
C ARG A 221 16.32 2.35 16.54
N LEU A 222 15.40 2.68 15.65
CA LEU A 222 14.61 3.92 15.69
C LEU A 222 13.73 4.00 16.94
N ASN A 223 13.17 2.86 17.37
CA ASN A 223 12.38 2.77 18.60
C ASN A 223 13.22 3.07 19.85
N LYS A 224 14.43 2.53 19.94
CA LYS A 224 15.38 2.84 21.03
C LYS A 224 15.75 4.32 21.08
N GLU A 225 15.77 5.00 19.93
CA GLU A 225 16.00 6.44 19.81
C GLU A 225 14.74 7.27 20.11
N GLY A 226 13.61 6.64 20.41
CA GLY A 226 12.33 7.29 20.69
C GLY A 226 11.68 7.96 19.47
N LYS A 227 12.06 7.57 18.25
CA LYS A 227 11.57 8.17 17.00
C LYS A 227 10.24 7.60 16.53
N ASN A 228 9.93 6.36 16.91
CA ASN A 228 8.69 5.66 16.57
C ASN A 228 8.23 4.73 17.68
N ILE A 229 7.07 4.13 17.49
CA ILE A 229 6.62 2.97 18.27
C ILE A 229 6.52 1.75 17.35
N ILE A 230 6.89 0.58 17.89
CA ILE A 230 6.75 -0.70 17.20
C ILE A 230 5.54 -1.44 17.75
N ILE A 231 4.74 -2.02 16.87
CA ILE A 231 3.62 -2.88 17.17
C ILE A 231 3.83 -4.19 16.43
N SER A 232 4.14 -5.26 17.16
CA SER A 232 4.31 -6.60 16.58
C SER A 232 2.97 -7.32 16.58
N VAL A 233 2.53 -7.79 15.40
CA VAL A 233 1.27 -8.52 15.21
C VAL A 233 1.60 -9.93 14.78
N ILE A 234 1.32 -10.92 15.63
CA ILE A 234 1.56 -12.32 15.31
C ILE A 234 0.45 -12.82 14.38
N VAL A 235 0.75 -12.96 13.09
CA VAL A 235 -0.25 -13.37 12.09
C VAL A 235 -0.35 -14.89 11.98
N ARG A 236 0.79 -15.60 12.06
CA ARG A 236 0.86 -17.08 12.09
C ARG A 236 1.77 -17.54 13.21
N ASP A 237 1.54 -18.76 13.69
CA ASP A 237 2.37 -19.35 14.74
C ASP A 237 3.83 -19.45 14.29
N CYS A 238 4.74 -18.95 15.11
CA CYS A 238 6.18 -18.94 14.87
C CYS A 238 6.94 -18.72 16.17
N ASP A 239 8.23 -18.99 16.15
CA ASP A 239 9.12 -18.86 17.31
C ASP A 239 9.63 -17.41 17.48
N TRP A 240 8.71 -16.51 17.82
CA TRP A 240 9.02 -15.09 18.01
C TRP A 240 9.64 -14.80 19.40
N LEU A 241 9.51 -15.72 20.36
CA LEU A 241 10.03 -15.56 21.72
C LEU A 241 11.56 -15.59 21.76
N ASP A 242 12.20 -16.34 20.86
CA ASP A 242 13.66 -16.37 20.73
C ASP A 242 14.22 -15.21 19.89
N THR A 243 13.48 -14.11 19.77
CA THR A 243 13.86 -12.93 18.99
C THR A 243 13.89 -11.68 19.86
N PRO A 244 14.47 -10.56 19.38
CA PRO A 244 14.43 -9.28 20.08
C PRO A 244 13.01 -8.77 20.41
N LEU A 245 11.97 -9.37 19.84
CA LEU A 245 10.57 -8.99 20.07
C LEU A 245 10.01 -9.57 21.39
N GLU A 246 10.68 -10.55 22.01
CA GLU A 246 10.29 -11.14 23.31
C GLU A 246 9.96 -10.07 24.38
N LYS A 247 10.72 -8.98 24.39
CA LYS A 247 10.58 -7.89 25.38
C LYS A 247 9.51 -6.85 25.03
N GLN A 248 8.78 -7.05 23.93
CA GLN A 248 7.77 -6.12 23.47
C GLN A 248 6.35 -6.65 23.71
N THR A 249 5.39 -5.73 23.84
CA THR A 249 3.99 -6.11 23.81
C THR A 249 3.61 -6.48 22.39
N VAL A 250 3.09 -7.70 22.20
CA VAL A 250 2.63 -8.19 20.89
C VAL A 250 1.11 -8.21 20.82
N LEU A 251 0.57 -8.20 19.61
CA LEU A 251 -0.86 -8.32 19.33
C LEU A 251 -1.10 -9.55 18.42
N PRO A 252 -2.28 -10.16 18.46
CA PRO A 252 -3.34 -10.01 19.46
C PRO A 252 -2.86 -10.31 20.88
N GLU A 253 -3.71 -10.01 21.89
CA GLU A 253 -3.35 -10.23 23.29
C GLU A 253 -2.89 -11.66 23.56
N ASP A 254 -2.03 -11.83 24.56
CA ASP A 254 -1.36 -13.09 24.94
C ASP A 254 -0.46 -13.69 23.84
N GLY A 255 -0.13 -12.94 22.78
CA GLY A 255 0.71 -13.41 21.67
C GLY A 255 0.07 -14.53 20.84
N LYS A 256 -1.25 -14.75 20.97
CA LYS A 256 -1.96 -15.75 20.19
C LYS A 256 -2.10 -15.28 18.74
N SER A 257 -1.50 -16.03 17.79
CA SER A 257 -1.51 -15.67 16.38
C SER A 257 -2.92 -15.50 15.81
N ILE A 258 -3.12 -14.60 14.87
CA ILE A 258 -4.40 -14.43 14.15
C ILE A 258 -4.85 -15.75 13.55
N SER A 259 -3.92 -16.56 13.02
CA SER A 259 -4.24 -17.87 12.42
C SER A 259 -4.88 -18.84 13.40
N SER A 260 -4.61 -18.72 14.69
CA SER A 260 -5.10 -19.62 15.75
C SER A 260 -6.43 -19.19 16.36
N TRP A 261 -6.98 -18.03 15.96
CA TRP A 261 -8.32 -17.62 16.42
C TRP A 261 -9.42 -18.31 15.63
N ALA A 262 -10.46 -18.77 16.32
CA ALA A 262 -11.65 -19.33 15.67
C ALA A 262 -12.39 -18.28 14.81
N ASN A 263 -12.47 -17.04 15.33
CA ASN A 263 -13.02 -15.89 14.62
C ASN A 263 -11.89 -14.91 14.26
N LYS A 264 -11.54 -14.82 12.98
CA LYS A 264 -10.47 -13.95 12.50
C LYS A 264 -10.80 -12.47 12.66
N ASP A 265 -12.06 -12.07 12.44
CA ASP A 265 -12.49 -10.68 12.61
C ASP A 265 -12.33 -10.23 14.08
N ALA A 266 -12.60 -11.12 15.03
CA ALA A 266 -12.37 -10.83 16.44
C ALA A 266 -10.87 -10.61 16.74
N ALA A 267 -9.99 -11.42 16.12
CA ALA A 267 -8.54 -11.25 16.24
C ALA A 267 -8.09 -9.89 15.67
N TYR A 268 -8.54 -9.53 14.47
CA TYR A 268 -8.23 -8.22 13.88
C TYR A 268 -8.80 -7.07 14.69
N MET A 269 -9.99 -7.20 15.25
CA MET A 269 -10.55 -6.17 16.13
C MET A 269 -9.72 -5.97 17.40
N ASN A 270 -9.17 -7.06 17.98
CA ASN A 270 -8.23 -6.96 19.09
C ASN A 270 -6.96 -6.19 18.67
N VAL A 271 -6.41 -6.52 17.50
CA VAL A 271 -5.25 -5.80 16.92
C VAL A 271 -5.55 -4.32 16.72
N VAL A 272 -6.69 -3.97 16.11
CA VAL A 272 -7.10 -2.57 15.87
C VAL A 272 -7.25 -1.80 17.19
N GLN A 273 -7.81 -2.42 18.23
CA GLN A 273 -7.93 -1.80 19.54
C GLN A 273 -6.55 -1.53 20.17
N GLY A 274 -5.63 -2.49 20.08
CA GLY A 274 -4.24 -2.31 20.53
C GLY A 274 -3.53 -1.17 19.80
N ILE A 275 -3.66 -1.10 18.46
CA ILE A 275 -3.10 -0.01 17.63
C ILE A 275 -3.68 1.34 18.07
N LYS A 276 -5.01 1.45 18.25
CA LYS A 276 -5.65 2.69 18.71
C LYS A 276 -5.14 3.14 20.07
N LYS A 277 -4.97 2.21 21.00
CA LYS A 277 -4.42 2.48 22.32
C LYS A 277 -3.01 3.05 22.24
N ALA A 278 -2.14 2.39 21.48
CA ALA A 278 -0.76 2.82 21.28
C ALA A 278 -0.66 4.23 20.65
N ILE A 279 -1.48 4.51 19.62
CA ILE A 279 -1.54 5.85 19.00
C ILE A 279 -2.01 6.91 19.97
N LYS A 280 -2.99 6.60 20.81
CA LYS A 280 -3.51 7.53 21.84
C LYS A 280 -2.44 7.86 22.88
N GLU A 281 -1.71 6.85 23.35
CA GLU A 281 -0.63 7.01 24.31
C GLU A 281 0.55 7.82 23.73
N MET A 282 0.88 7.60 22.46
CA MET A 282 1.89 8.39 21.74
C MET A 282 1.48 9.87 21.66
N SER A 283 0.21 10.15 21.39
CA SER A 283 -0.29 11.53 21.26
C SER A 283 -0.39 12.27 22.60
N ALA A 284 -0.26 11.56 23.72
CA ALA A 284 -0.32 12.14 25.07
C ALA A 284 1.09 12.45 25.66
N ARG A 285 2.15 12.03 24.96
CA ARG A 285 3.56 12.32 25.30
C ARG A 285 4.00 13.63 24.65
#